data_c9bc16270ef97944ba363c6239d7245f
#
_entry.id   c9bc16270ef97944ba363c6239d7245f
#
_cell.length_a   1.000
_cell.length_b   1.000
_cell.length_c   1.000
_cell.angle_alpha   90.00
_cell.angle_beta   90.00
_cell.angle_gamma   90.00
#
_symmetry.space_group_name_H-M   'P 1'
#
loop_
_entity.id
_entity.type
_entity.pdbx_description
1 polymer ?
#
loop_
_entity_poly.entity_id
_entity_poly.type
_entity_poly.pdbx_seq_one_letter_code
_entity_poly.pdbx_strand_id
1 'polypeptide(L)'
;MRDEVLPPKDLPGKHAIERAIGDGSILVDEQRPPILARLREHVDDGEASTIEAGVVNPGALVVIDDLTARALAIEPGLKVTGTLGILLGAKEAGLVSRISDILASMLDHGFYASRELIATALERAGESSPSQRSDRPS
;
A
#
# COMPACT_ATOMS: atom_id res chain seq x y z
N MET A 1 -4.07 -1.60 -15.81
CA MET A 1 -4.21 -1.71 -14.33
C MET A 1 -4.68 -3.08 -13.87
N ARG A 2 -5.64 -3.71 -14.53
CA ARG A 2 -6.06 -5.09 -14.17
C ARG A 2 -4.89 -6.09 -14.22
N ASP A 3 -4.02 -5.98 -15.23
CA ASP A 3 -2.86 -6.86 -15.40
C ASP A 3 -1.75 -6.61 -14.37
N GLU A 4 -1.70 -5.41 -13.76
CA GLU A 4 -0.79 -5.08 -12.66
C GLU A 4 -1.31 -5.61 -11.32
N VAL A 5 -2.64 -5.68 -11.13
CA VAL A 5 -3.28 -6.18 -9.91
C VAL A 5 -3.29 -7.69 -9.87
N LEU A 6 -3.48 -8.34 -11.02
CA LEU A 6 -3.48 -9.79 -11.15
C LEU A 6 -2.11 -10.26 -11.63
N PRO A 7 -1.35 -10.94 -10.79
CA PRO A 7 -0.05 -11.46 -11.19
C PRO A 7 -0.20 -12.49 -12.33
N PRO A 8 0.74 -12.53 -13.28
CA PRO A 8 0.67 -13.42 -14.45
C PRO A 8 0.88 -14.91 -14.13
N LYS A 9 1.21 -15.24 -12.89
CA LYS A 9 1.43 -16.61 -12.40
C LYS A 9 0.54 -16.89 -11.21
N ASP A 10 0.37 -18.14 -10.84
CA ASP A 10 -0.33 -18.56 -9.62
C ASP A 10 0.51 -18.22 -8.39
N LEU A 11 0.57 -16.92 -8.08
CA LEU A 11 1.19 -16.43 -6.86
C LEU A 11 0.18 -16.46 -5.70
N PRO A 12 0.67 -16.61 -4.46
CA PRO A 12 -0.19 -16.50 -3.28
C PRO A 12 -1.02 -15.20 -3.30
N GLY A 13 -2.29 -15.32 -3.01
CA GLY A 13 -3.20 -14.16 -2.98
C GLY A 13 -3.97 -13.89 -4.28
N LYS A 14 -3.55 -14.46 -5.42
CA LYS A 14 -4.27 -14.24 -6.70
C LYS A 14 -5.75 -14.58 -6.59
N HIS A 15 -6.09 -15.76 -6.08
CA HIS A 15 -7.47 -16.19 -5.92
C HIS A 15 -8.25 -15.33 -4.93
N ALA A 16 -7.59 -14.78 -3.90
CA ALA A 16 -8.23 -13.86 -2.96
C ALA A 16 -8.61 -12.54 -3.66
N ILE A 17 -7.73 -12.01 -4.50
CA ILE A 17 -7.99 -10.80 -5.29
C ILE A 17 -9.11 -11.05 -6.31
N GLU A 18 -9.07 -12.17 -7.03
CA GLU A 18 -10.10 -12.56 -7.99
C GLU A 18 -11.47 -12.66 -7.33
N ARG A 19 -11.56 -13.26 -6.14
CA ARG A 19 -12.80 -13.32 -5.37
C ARG A 19 -13.27 -11.94 -4.94
N ALA A 20 -12.37 -11.09 -4.44
CA ALA A 20 -12.71 -9.74 -4.01
C ALA A 20 -13.20 -8.86 -5.18
N ILE A 21 -12.67 -9.07 -6.39
CA ILE A 21 -13.19 -8.44 -7.61
C ILE A 21 -14.58 -9.02 -7.95
N GLY A 22 -14.73 -10.33 -7.87
CA GLY A 22 -15.98 -11.00 -8.19
C GLY A 22 -17.14 -10.67 -7.25
N ASP A 23 -16.88 -10.45 -5.97
CA ASP A 23 -17.91 -10.08 -4.98
C ASP A 23 -18.12 -8.56 -4.84
N GLY A 24 -17.34 -7.74 -5.57
CA GLY A 24 -17.46 -6.30 -5.57
C GLY A 24 -16.72 -5.58 -4.43
N SER A 25 -15.94 -6.30 -3.62
CA SER A 25 -15.10 -5.68 -2.58
C SER A 25 -13.97 -4.87 -3.19
N ILE A 26 -13.49 -5.27 -4.38
CA ILE A 26 -12.53 -4.52 -5.19
C ILE A 26 -13.20 -4.18 -6.50
N LEU A 27 -13.28 -2.89 -6.80
CA LEU A 27 -13.79 -2.40 -8.08
C LEU A 27 -12.60 -2.13 -9.02
N VAL A 28 -12.70 -2.64 -10.24
CA VAL A 28 -11.73 -2.32 -11.28
C VAL A 28 -12.25 -1.13 -12.09
N ASP A 29 -11.58 -0.02 -11.96
CA ASP A 29 -11.90 1.16 -12.76
C ASP A 29 -11.20 1.07 -14.11
N GLU A 30 -11.96 0.88 -15.17
CA GLU A 30 -11.47 0.81 -16.53
C GLU A 30 -11.37 2.20 -17.19
N GLN A 31 -11.93 3.22 -16.55
CA GLN A 31 -11.77 4.59 -17.01
C GLN A 31 -10.33 5.06 -16.78
N ARG A 32 -9.70 5.48 -17.86
CA ARG A 32 -8.36 6.07 -17.78
C ARG A 32 -8.52 7.58 -17.86
N PRO A 33 -8.49 8.30 -16.74
CA PRO A 33 -8.46 9.76 -16.80
C PRO A 33 -7.23 10.21 -17.58
N PRO A 34 -7.31 11.33 -18.29
CA PRO A 34 -6.16 11.86 -19.02
C PRO A 34 -5.04 12.18 -18.03
N ILE A 35 -3.93 11.47 -18.16
CA ILE A 35 -2.76 11.66 -17.30
C ILE A 35 -2.14 13.02 -17.63
N LEU A 36 -2.03 13.88 -16.64
CA LEU A 36 -1.36 15.16 -16.77
C LEU A 36 0.11 14.94 -17.18
N ALA A 37 0.54 15.64 -18.22
CA ALA A 37 1.89 15.49 -18.79
C ALA A 37 2.99 15.60 -17.72
N ARG A 38 2.82 16.51 -16.75
CA ARG A 38 3.76 16.70 -15.65
C ARG A 38 3.95 15.46 -14.75
N LEU A 39 2.92 14.61 -14.65
CA LEU A 39 3.03 13.39 -13.86
C LEU A 39 3.85 12.32 -14.57
N ARG A 40 3.71 12.22 -15.90
CA ARG A 40 4.45 11.24 -16.70
C ARG A 40 5.97 11.44 -16.67
N GLU A 41 6.41 12.65 -16.40
CA GLU A 41 7.84 12.97 -16.34
C GLU A 41 8.51 12.47 -15.06
N HIS A 42 7.72 12.17 -14.00
CA HIS A 42 8.23 11.90 -12.67
C HIS A 42 7.83 10.55 -12.09
N VAL A 43 6.75 9.97 -12.57
CA VAL A 43 6.19 8.71 -12.06
C VAL A 43 5.71 7.83 -13.20
N ASP A 44 5.56 6.54 -12.92
CA ASP A 44 5.03 5.61 -13.91
C ASP A 44 3.53 5.81 -14.17
N ASP A 45 2.99 5.15 -15.20
CA ASP A 45 1.60 5.29 -15.60
C ASP A 45 0.62 4.79 -14.52
N GLY A 46 0.97 3.78 -13.75
CA GLY A 46 0.16 3.25 -12.66
C GLY A 46 0.01 4.25 -11.53
N GLU A 47 1.11 4.83 -11.10
CA GLU A 47 1.15 5.88 -10.07
C GLU A 47 0.43 7.14 -10.53
N ALA A 48 0.66 7.58 -11.76
CA ALA A 48 -0.03 8.72 -12.35
C ALA A 48 -1.54 8.50 -12.41
N SER A 49 -1.99 7.32 -12.85
CA SER A 49 -3.41 6.95 -12.88
C SER A 49 -4.04 6.95 -11.49
N THR A 50 -3.29 6.50 -10.49
CA THR A 50 -3.74 6.48 -9.10
C THR A 50 -3.93 7.89 -8.55
N ILE A 51 -3.01 8.80 -8.83
CA ILE A 51 -3.11 10.21 -8.44
C ILE A 51 -4.32 10.87 -9.12
N GLU A 52 -4.47 10.67 -10.43
CA GLU A 52 -5.61 11.22 -11.18
C GLU A 52 -6.96 10.69 -10.66
N ALA A 53 -7.03 9.40 -10.34
CA ALA A 53 -8.22 8.81 -9.73
C ALA A 53 -8.56 9.49 -8.39
N GLY A 54 -7.55 9.80 -7.58
CA GLY A 54 -7.73 10.57 -6.34
C GLY A 54 -8.27 11.97 -6.58
N VAL A 55 -7.77 12.64 -7.61
CA VAL A 55 -8.22 14.02 -7.96
C VAL A 55 -9.69 14.03 -8.37
N VAL A 56 -10.14 13.07 -9.15
CA VAL A 56 -11.55 13.01 -9.62
C VAL A 56 -12.50 12.39 -8.59
N ASN A 57 -11.99 11.86 -7.50
CA ASN A 57 -12.78 11.28 -6.40
C ASN A 57 -12.44 11.98 -5.07
N PRO A 58 -12.99 13.19 -4.83
CA PRO A 58 -12.69 13.94 -3.61
C PRO A 58 -12.99 13.14 -2.34
N GLY A 59 -12.04 13.16 -1.40
CA GLY A 59 -12.16 12.44 -0.14
C GLY A 59 -11.68 10.99 -0.16
N ALA A 60 -11.33 10.46 -1.33
CA ALA A 60 -10.75 9.12 -1.42
C ALA A 60 -9.35 9.07 -0.76
N LEU A 61 -9.05 7.95 -0.13
CA LEU A 61 -7.71 7.66 0.37
C LEU A 61 -6.92 6.97 -0.74
N VAL A 62 -5.81 7.56 -1.12
CA VAL A 62 -4.93 7.06 -2.18
C VAL A 62 -3.81 6.24 -1.56
N VAL A 63 -3.57 5.03 -2.06
CA VAL A 63 -2.51 4.15 -1.57
C VAL A 63 -1.34 4.18 -2.53
N ILE A 64 -0.23 4.75 -2.09
CA ILE A 64 0.99 4.92 -2.89
C ILE A 64 2.20 4.68 -1.99
N ASP A 65 3.11 3.80 -2.37
CA ASP A 65 4.34 3.53 -1.63
C ASP A 65 5.53 4.37 -2.11
N ASP A 66 5.59 4.70 -3.41
CA ASP A 66 6.67 5.50 -3.96
C ASP A 66 6.69 6.92 -3.39
N LEU A 67 7.86 7.37 -2.93
CA LEU A 67 8.02 8.68 -2.27
C LEU A 67 7.79 9.86 -3.22
N THR A 68 8.22 9.75 -4.47
CA THR A 68 8.04 10.80 -5.48
C THR A 68 6.56 10.94 -5.83
N ALA A 69 5.89 9.82 -6.07
CA ALA A 69 4.45 9.79 -6.34
C ALA A 69 3.63 10.32 -5.16
N ARG A 70 4.00 9.99 -3.92
CA ARG A 70 3.36 10.52 -2.70
C ARG A 70 3.48 12.03 -2.61
N ALA A 71 4.67 12.59 -2.89
CA ALA A 71 4.87 14.02 -2.88
C ALA A 71 3.97 14.73 -3.92
N LEU A 72 3.87 14.18 -5.11
CA LEU A 72 2.99 14.70 -6.16
C LEU A 72 1.50 14.59 -5.82
N ALA A 73 1.09 13.58 -5.07
CA ALA A 73 -0.29 13.41 -4.62
C ALA A 73 -0.66 14.39 -3.49
N ILE A 74 0.29 14.73 -2.63
CA ILE A 74 0.07 15.68 -1.53
C ILE A 74 -0.14 17.11 -2.04
N GLU A 75 0.52 17.51 -3.12
CA GLU A 75 0.42 18.85 -3.70
C GLU A 75 -1.03 19.25 -4.03
N PRO A 76 -1.87 18.42 -4.71
CA PRO A 76 -3.29 18.73 -4.90
C PRO A 76 -4.16 18.48 -3.69
N GLY A 77 -3.61 18.14 -2.53
CA GLY A 77 -4.35 17.97 -1.27
C GLY A 77 -4.97 16.58 -1.08
N LEU A 78 -4.49 15.56 -1.76
CA LEU A 78 -4.99 14.20 -1.61
C LEU A 78 -4.59 13.58 -0.25
N LYS A 79 -5.46 12.75 0.29
CA LYS A 79 -5.15 11.90 1.42
C LYS A 79 -4.37 10.69 0.91
N VAL A 80 -3.15 10.51 1.40
CA VAL A 80 -2.23 9.47 0.93
C VAL A 80 -1.79 8.58 2.08
N THR A 81 -1.75 7.27 1.83
CA THR A 81 -1.15 6.29 2.72
C THR A 81 -0.31 5.32 1.88
N GLY A 82 0.47 4.49 2.55
CA GLY A 82 1.21 3.39 1.92
C GLY A 82 0.78 2.04 2.47
N THR A 83 1.41 0.97 2.01
CA THR A 83 1.14 -0.40 2.45
C THR A 83 1.25 -0.56 3.97
N LEU A 84 2.29 0.02 4.59
CA LEU A 84 2.46 -0.04 6.05
C LEU A 84 1.32 0.66 6.79
N GLY A 85 0.83 1.78 6.26
CA GLY A 85 -0.33 2.49 6.81
C GLY A 85 -1.61 1.65 6.76
N ILE A 86 -1.82 0.91 5.67
CA ILE A 86 -2.95 -0.01 5.53
C ILE A 86 -2.86 -1.14 6.57
N LEU A 87 -1.68 -1.72 6.78
CA LEU A 87 -1.48 -2.76 7.80
C LEU A 87 -1.77 -2.24 9.22
N LEU A 88 -1.29 -1.04 9.54
CA LEU A 88 -1.58 -0.39 10.82
C LEU A 88 -3.07 -0.14 11.02
N GLY A 89 -3.75 0.39 10.00
CA GLY A 89 -5.19 0.59 10.04
C GLY A 89 -5.97 -0.71 10.21
N ALA A 90 -5.54 -1.78 9.56
CA ALA A 90 -6.16 -3.10 9.71
C ALA A 90 -6.02 -3.65 11.15
N LYS A 91 -4.87 -3.43 11.77
CA LYS A 91 -4.67 -3.81 13.18
C LYS A 91 -5.54 -2.98 14.12
N GLU A 92 -5.59 -1.68 13.92
CA GLU A 92 -6.45 -0.79 14.72
C GLU A 92 -7.93 -1.15 14.59
N ALA A 93 -8.36 -1.58 13.41
CA ALA A 93 -9.72 -2.05 13.15
C ALA A 93 -9.99 -3.47 13.66
N GLY A 94 -9.00 -4.16 14.22
CA GLY A 94 -9.14 -5.53 14.71
C GLY A 94 -9.19 -6.60 13.61
N LEU A 95 -8.87 -6.25 12.37
CA LEU A 95 -8.90 -7.18 11.23
C LEU A 95 -7.69 -8.11 11.21
N VAL A 96 -6.58 -7.69 11.78
CA VAL A 96 -5.37 -8.49 11.94
C VAL A 96 -4.84 -8.32 13.37
N SER A 97 -4.31 -9.40 13.94
CA SER A 97 -3.78 -9.39 15.30
C SER A 97 -2.33 -8.93 15.37
N ARG A 98 -1.53 -9.26 14.35
CA ARG A 98 -0.11 -8.90 14.25
C ARG A 98 0.25 -8.55 12.83
N ILE A 99 0.84 -7.38 12.65
CA ILE A 99 1.36 -6.98 11.35
C ILE A 99 2.72 -7.57 11.05
N SER A 100 3.50 -7.95 12.07
CA SER A 100 4.85 -8.52 11.91
C SER A 100 4.84 -9.79 11.06
N ASP A 101 3.86 -10.67 11.22
CA ASP A 101 3.77 -11.92 10.48
C ASP A 101 3.44 -11.66 9.00
N ILE A 102 2.51 -10.75 8.75
CA ILE A 102 2.14 -10.34 7.39
C ILE A 102 3.33 -9.67 6.70
N LEU A 103 3.98 -8.76 7.41
CA LEU A 103 5.12 -8.01 6.89
C LEU A 103 6.30 -8.93 6.56
N ALA A 104 6.59 -9.92 7.41
CA ALA A 104 7.63 -10.92 7.14
C ALA A 104 7.33 -11.69 5.85
N SER A 105 6.08 -12.14 5.66
CA SER A 105 5.67 -12.82 4.43
C SER A 105 5.79 -11.92 3.20
N MET A 106 5.41 -10.65 3.31
CA MET A 106 5.54 -9.70 2.21
C MET A 106 7.00 -9.46 1.82
N LEU A 107 7.88 -9.31 2.80
CA LEU A 107 9.33 -9.15 2.57
C LEU A 107 9.92 -10.37 1.87
N ASP A 108 9.52 -11.56 2.26
CA ASP A 108 9.94 -12.82 1.61
C ASP A 108 9.48 -12.91 0.14
N HIS A 109 8.40 -12.23 -0.21
CA HIS A 109 7.83 -12.20 -1.56
C HIS A 109 8.24 -10.97 -2.38
N GLY A 110 9.24 -10.23 -1.92
CA GLY A 110 9.83 -9.13 -2.69
C GLY A 110 9.30 -7.72 -2.37
N PHE A 111 8.46 -7.58 -1.36
CA PHE A 111 8.12 -6.25 -0.85
C PHE A 111 9.35 -5.58 -0.25
N TYR A 112 9.53 -4.30 -0.52
CA TYR A 112 10.65 -3.53 0.01
C TYR A 112 10.18 -2.35 0.84
N ALA A 113 10.77 -2.21 2.01
CA ALA A 113 10.66 -1.01 2.85
C ALA A 113 11.97 -0.84 3.64
N SER A 114 12.32 0.38 3.98
CA SER A 114 13.51 0.63 4.78
C SER A 114 13.37 0.03 6.19
N ARG A 115 14.50 -0.29 6.81
CA ARG A 115 14.52 -0.79 8.20
C ARG A 115 13.85 0.19 9.17
N GLU A 116 14.06 1.49 8.96
CA GLU A 116 13.49 2.55 9.79
C GLU A 116 11.98 2.60 9.67
N LEU A 117 11.43 2.48 8.46
CA LEU A 117 9.99 2.43 8.23
C LEU A 117 9.36 1.20 8.86
N ILE A 118 9.98 0.04 8.70
CA ILE A 118 9.52 -1.22 9.31
C ILE A 118 9.53 -1.11 10.83
N ALA A 119 10.62 -0.62 11.41
CA ALA A 119 10.74 -0.43 12.86
C ALA A 119 9.67 0.53 13.39
N THR A 120 9.44 1.64 12.71
CA THR A 120 8.39 2.62 13.07
C THR A 120 7.00 2.01 13.00
N ALA A 121 6.71 1.23 11.96
CA ALA A 121 5.42 0.55 11.82
C ALA A 121 5.19 -0.47 12.96
N LEU A 122 6.19 -1.28 13.27
CA LEU A 122 6.10 -2.26 14.36
C LEU A 122 5.95 -1.58 15.73
N GLU A 123 6.65 -0.49 15.97
CA GLU A 123 6.52 0.31 17.18
C GLU A 123 5.10 0.88 17.34
N ARG A 124 4.55 1.48 16.28
CA ARG A 124 3.17 1.99 16.27
C ARG A 124 2.13 0.90 16.45
N ALA A 125 2.42 -0.30 15.96
CA ALA A 125 1.56 -1.46 16.15
C ALA A 125 1.66 -2.07 17.56
N GLY A 126 2.58 -1.59 18.41
CA GLY A 126 2.87 -2.19 19.70
C GLY A 126 3.62 -3.53 19.59
N GLU A 127 4.27 -3.76 18.46
CA GLU A 127 5.03 -4.98 18.15
C GLU A 127 6.51 -4.64 18.02
N SER A 128 7.28 -4.89 19.08
CA SER A 128 8.73 -4.67 19.02
C SER A 128 9.40 -5.73 18.15
N SER A 129 10.40 -5.30 17.36
CA SER A 129 11.27 -6.21 16.61
C SER A 129 11.99 -7.18 17.57
N PRO A 130 12.18 -8.46 17.20
CA PRO A 130 12.91 -9.41 18.04
C PRO A 130 14.30 -8.94 18.47
N SER A 131 14.95 -8.09 17.68
CA SER A 131 16.26 -7.52 18.00
C SER A 131 16.21 -6.45 19.10
N GLN A 132 15.05 -5.92 19.44
CA GLN A 132 14.91 -4.92 20.52
C GLN A 132 14.50 -5.53 21.86
N ARG A 133 14.17 -6.84 21.88
CA ARG A 133 13.80 -7.53 23.12
C ARG A 133 14.99 -7.93 23.97
N SER A 134 16.21 -7.94 23.41
CA SER A 134 17.43 -8.35 24.12
C SER A 134 18.05 -7.26 24.97
N ASP A 135 17.62 -6.00 24.87
CA ASP A 135 18.20 -4.86 25.58
C ASP A 135 17.33 -4.27 26.69
N ARG A 136 16.27 -4.97 27.11
CA ARG A 136 15.58 -4.60 28.35
C ARG A 136 16.20 -5.32 29.50
N PRO A 137 16.86 -4.61 30.44
CA PRO A 137 17.27 -5.22 31.69
C PRO A 137 16.04 -5.73 32.43
N SER A 138 16.07 -6.98 32.77
CA SER A 138 15.06 -7.62 33.61
C SER A 138 15.00 -7.00 35.00
#